data_6d4466460de78b196edff90e21c9935f
#
_entry.id   6d4466460de78b196edff90e21c9935f
#
_cell.length_a   1.000
_cell.length_b   1.000
_cell.length_c   1.000
_cell.angle_alpha   90.00
_cell.angle_beta   90.00
_cell.angle_gamma   90.00
#
_symmetry.space_group_name_H-M   'P 1'
#
loop_
_entity.id
_entity.type
_entity.pdbx_description
1 polymer ?
#
loop_
_entity_poly.entity_id
_entity_poly.type
_entity_poly.pdbx_seq_one_letter_code
_entity_poly.pdbx_strand_id
1 'polypeptide(L)'
;RLAILLEILRGPKTVASLVEKCGFGSTGQVYHHMKPLLAADIVVEDERQKGVYIIQPYKVQSIIMLLAGISDMVDETYTQGVWETES
;
A
#
# COMPACT_ATOMS: atom_id res chain seq x y z
N ARG A 1 6.32 -2.87 -0.81
CA ARG A 1 5.79 -1.73 -0.02
C ARG A 1 4.41 -1.32 -0.50
N LEU A 2 4.30 -0.97 -1.77
CA LEU A 2 3.03 -0.57 -2.34
C LEU A 2 2.03 -1.73 -2.33
N ALA A 3 2.49 -2.94 -2.60
CA ALA A 3 1.63 -4.13 -2.57
C ALA A 3 1.05 -4.36 -1.19
N ILE A 4 1.85 -4.16 -0.14
CA ILE A 4 1.38 -4.29 1.25
C ILE A 4 0.31 -3.24 1.53
N LEU A 5 0.57 -2.00 1.15
CA LEU A 5 -0.35 -0.90 1.37
C LEU A 5 -1.69 -1.16 0.67
N LEU A 6 -1.64 -1.60 -0.58
CA LEU A 6 -2.86 -1.90 -1.34
C LEU A 6 -3.65 -3.04 -0.73
N GLU A 7 -2.99 -4.08 -0.24
CA GLU A 7 -3.68 -5.20 0.41
C GLU A 7 -4.36 -4.75 1.71
N ILE A 8 -3.67 -3.93 2.51
CA ILE A 8 -4.26 -3.45 3.77
C ILE A 8 -5.40 -2.46 3.49
N LEU A 9 -5.33 -1.71 2.40
CA LEU A 9 -6.45 -0.84 1.99
C LEU A 9 -7.71 -1.63 1.70
N ARG A 10 -7.58 -2.87 1.26
CA ARG A 10 -8.73 -3.74 1.00
C ARG A 10 -9.40 -4.22 2.28
N GLY A 11 -8.72 -4.16 3.40
CA GLY A 11 -9.24 -4.57 4.69
C GLY A 11 -8.11 -5.00 5.62
N PRO A 12 -8.43 -5.30 6.89
CA PRO A 12 -7.43 -5.76 7.85
C PRO A 12 -6.70 -7.01 7.34
N LYS A 13 -5.40 -7.06 7.59
CA LYS A 13 -4.56 -8.17 7.12
C LYS A 13 -3.60 -8.62 8.22
N THR A 14 -3.40 -9.93 8.32
CA THR A 14 -2.33 -10.49 9.13
C THR A 14 -1.04 -10.53 8.33
N VAL A 15 0.09 -10.65 9.02
CA VAL A 15 1.39 -10.78 8.36
C VAL A 15 1.43 -12.03 7.50
N ALA A 16 0.87 -13.15 7.99
CA ALA A 16 0.80 -14.39 7.22
C ALA A 16 0.02 -14.19 5.90
N SER A 17 -1.08 -13.47 5.96
CA SER A 17 -1.87 -13.15 4.77
C SER A 17 -1.06 -12.28 3.80
N LEU A 18 -0.31 -11.32 4.31
CA LEU A 18 0.53 -10.46 3.46
C LEU A 18 1.65 -11.24 2.79
N VAL A 19 2.25 -12.19 3.50
CA VAL A 19 3.25 -13.09 2.90
C VAL A 19 2.65 -13.83 1.71
N GLU A 20 1.49 -14.42 1.91
CA GLU A 20 0.84 -15.18 0.87
C GLU A 20 0.39 -14.33 -0.31
N LYS A 21 -0.28 -13.22 -0.03
CA LYS A 21 -0.90 -12.41 -1.08
C LYS A 21 0.09 -11.54 -1.83
N CYS A 22 1.15 -11.11 -1.17
CA CYS A 22 2.16 -10.25 -1.80
C CYS A 22 3.36 -11.03 -2.33
N GLY A 23 3.40 -12.34 -2.13
CA GLY A 23 4.46 -13.18 -2.68
C GLY A 23 5.79 -13.03 -1.96
N PHE A 24 5.79 -12.65 -0.70
CA PHE A 24 7.02 -12.57 0.08
C PHE A 24 7.50 -13.96 0.50
N GLY A 25 8.81 -14.10 0.64
CA GLY A 25 9.39 -15.36 1.04
C GLY A 25 9.32 -15.65 2.53
N SER A 26 9.10 -14.64 3.37
CA SER A 26 9.07 -14.80 4.82
C SER A 26 8.34 -13.64 5.49
N THR A 27 7.94 -13.87 6.75
CA THR A 27 7.34 -12.81 7.57
C THR A 27 8.34 -11.68 7.84
N GLY A 28 9.63 -12.02 7.93
CA GLY A 28 10.67 -11.01 8.14
C GLY A 28 10.72 -9.99 7.01
N GLN A 29 10.53 -10.44 5.77
CA GLN A 29 10.48 -9.51 4.63
C GLN A 29 9.28 -8.57 4.71
N VAL A 30 8.13 -9.09 5.13
CA VAL A 30 6.94 -8.26 5.32
C VAL A 30 7.20 -7.20 6.39
N TYR A 31 7.74 -7.59 7.53
CA TYR A 31 8.06 -6.64 8.60
C TYR A 31 9.07 -5.59 8.15
N HIS A 32 10.06 -6.00 7.38
CA HIS A 32 11.05 -5.08 6.85
C HIS A 32 10.39 -3.98 6.01
N HIS A 33 9.47 -4.36 5.15
CA HIS A 33 8.75 -3.40 4.30
C HIS A 33 7.67 -2.64 5.04
N MET A 34 7.09 -3.21 6.10
CA MET A 34 6.09 -2.53 6.92
C MET A 34 6.69 -1.51 7.87
N LYS A 35 7.95 -1.68 8.24
CA LYS A 35 8.58 -0.81 9.23
C LYS A 35 8.45 0.68 8.91
N PRO A 36 8.76 1.14 7.69
CA PRO A 36 8.54 2.55 7.36
C PRO A 36 7.08 2.98 7.43
N LEU A 37 6.17 2.09 7.07
CA LEU A 37 4.73 2.39 7.11
C LEU A 37 4.23 2.52 8.54
N LEU A 38 4.74 1.67 9.44
CA LEU A 38 4.42 1.75 10.86
C LEU A 38 5.04 3.00 11.49
N ALA A 39 6.27 3.31 11.12
CA ALA A 39 6.97 4.50 11.65
C ALA A 39 6.27 5.79 11.21
N ALA A 40 5.72 5.80 10.01
CA ALA A 40 4.97 6.94 9.49
C ALA A 40 3.52 6.98 9.97
N ASP A 41 3.12 6.01 10.77
CA ASP A 41 1.76 5.89 11.30
C ASP A 41 0.71 5.72 10.20
N ILE A 42 1.12 5.26 9.03
CA ILE A 42 0.21 4.97 7.92
C ILE A 42 -0.53 3.66 8.19
N VAL A 43 0.22 2.66 8.66
CA VAL A 43 -0.31 1.37 9.04
C VAL A 43 -0.14 1.22 10.55
N VAL A 44 -1.15 0.70 11.21
CA VAL A 44 -1.12 0.45 12.64
C VAL A 44 -1.65 -0.95 12.91
N GLU A 45 -1.25 -1.51 14.05
CA GLU A 45 -1.81 -2.77 14.51
C GLU A 45 -3.19 -2.51 15.10
N ASP A 46 -4.15 -3.37 14.78
CA ASP A 46 -5.50 -3.25 15.32
C ASP A 46 -5.48 -3.48 16.83
N GLU A 47 -6.07 -2.55 17.58
CA GLU A 47 -6.11 -2.65 19.02
C GLU A 47 -6.92 -3.84 19.50
N ARG A 48 -7.89 -4.27 18.72
CA ARG A 48 -8.79 -5.38 19.07
C ARG A 48 -8.24 -6.73 18.70
N GLN A 49 -7.33 -6.78 17.73
CA GLN A 49 -6.81 -8.05 17.18
C GLN A 49 -5.32 -7.95 17.00
N LYS A 50 -4.56 -8.55 17.91
CA LYS A 50 -3.11 -8.59 17.78
C LYS A 50 -2.69 -9.32 16.52
N GLY A 51 -1.67 -8.80 15.86
CA GLY A 51 -1.16 -9.38 14.62
C GLY A 51 -1.95 -9.02 13.38
N VAL A 52 -2.99 -8.21 13.52
CA VAL A 52 -3.78 -7.70 12.40
C VAL A 52 -3.42 -6.24 12.18
N TYR A 53 -3.12 -5.88 10.96
CA TYR A 53 -2.71 -4.53 10.61
C TYR A 53 -3.76 -3.85 9.75
N ILE A 54 -3.98 -2.58 10.03
CA ILE A 54 -5.00 -1.77 9.36
C ILE A 54 -4.42 -0.41 9.00
N ILE A 55 -5.09 0.25 8.07
CA ILE A 55 -4.87 1.67 7.83
C ILE A 55 -5.97 2.40 8.60
N GLN A 56 -5.58 3.41 9.37
CA GLN A 56 -6.55 4.16 10.16
C GLN A 56 -7.62 4.75 9.25
N PRO A 57 -8.91 4.63 9.62
CA PRO A 57 -10.00 5.04 8.71
C PRO A 57 -9.90 6.48 8.24
N TYR A 58 -9.46 7.40 9.09
CA TYR A 58 -9.35 8.80 8.71
C TYR A 58 -8.20 9.06 7.72
N LYS A 59 -7.30 8.10 7.53
CA LYS A 59 -6.19 8.21 6.57
C LYS A 59 -6.47 7.52 5.25
N VAL A 60 -7.50 6.67 5.21
CA VAL A 60 -7.81 5.89 4.00
C VAL A 60 -8.07 6.80 2.81
N GLN A 61 -8.89 7.82 3.00
CA GLN A 61 -9.22 8.74 1.92
C GLN A 61 -7.98 9.45 1.39
N SER A 62 -7.12 9.94 2.30
CA SER A 62 -5.89 10.62 1.91
C SER A 62 -4.95 9.71 1.13
N ILE A 63 -4.85 8.44 1.55
CA ILE A 63 -4.00 7.46 0.88
C ILE A 63 -4.55 7.14 -0.51
N ILE A 64 -5.85 6.97 -0.63
CA ILE A 64 -6.50 6.73 -1.92
C ILE A 64 -6.26 7.89 -2.86
N MET A 65 -6.41 9.11 -2.37
CA MET A 65 -6.18 10.30 -3.18
C MET A 65 -4.72 10.42 -3.62
N LEU A 66 -3.79 10.07 -2.73
CA LEU A 66 -2.37 10.08 -3.05
C LEU A 66 -2.05 9.06 -4.14
N LEU A 67 -2.58 7.85 -4.02
CA LEU A 67 -2.37 6.80 -5.01
C LEU A 67 -3.00 7.18 -6.35
N ALA A 68 -4.18 7.77 -6.32
CA ALA A 68 -4.84 8.26 -7.53
C ALA A 68 -4.02 9.38 -8.18
N GLY A 69 -3.47 10.28 -7.38
CA GLY A 69 -2.60 11.34 -7.86
C GLY A 69 -1.35 10.81 -8.53
N ILE A 70 -0.74 9.79 -7.94
CA ILE A 70 0.42 9.13 -8.54
C ILE A 70 0.03 8.45 -9.85
N SER A 71 -1.10 7.76 -9.86
CA SER A 71 -1.61 7.11 -11.05
C SER A 71 -1.86 8.12 -12.16
N ASP A 72 -2.48 9.24 -11.84
CA ASP A 72 -2.73 10.30 -12.80
C ASP A 72 -1.43 10.87 -13.36
N MET A 73 -0.44 11.07 -12.49
CA MET A 73 0.88 11.54 -12.90
C MET A 73 1.55 10.56 -13.87
N VAL A 74 1.49 9.29 -13.54
CA VAL A 74 2.08 8.25 -14.38
C VAL A 74 1.37 8.18 -15.72
N ASP A 75 0.05 8.17 -15.69
CA ASP A 75 -0.76 8.13 -16.90
C ASP A 75 -0.51 9.34 -17.76
N GLU A 76 -0.46 10.52 -17.18
CA GLU A 76 -0.20 11.75 -17.90
C GLU A 76 1.18 11.72 -18.54
N THR A 77 2.21 11.34 -17.79
CA THR A 77 3.56 11.25 -18.29
C THR A 77 3.69 10.23 -19.39
N TYR A 78 3.12 9.06 -19.17
CA TYR A 78 3.16 7.98 -20.16
C TYR A 78 2.38 8.35 -21.41
N THR A 79 1.17 8.85 -21.22
CA THR A 79 0.28 9.21 -22.30
C THR A 79 0.87 10.33 -23.13
N GLN A 80 1.41 11.36 -22.50
CA GLN A 80 2.03 12.45 -23.23
C GLN A 80 3.21 11.96 -24.07
N GLY A 81 4.07 11.15 -23.48
CA GLY A 81 5.22 10.61 -24.20
C GLY A 81 4.83 9.75 -25.39
N VAL A 82 3.83 8.89 -25.21
CA VAL A 82 3.34 8.00 -26.25
C VAL A 82 2.54 8.76 -27.29
N TRP A 83 1.60 9.58 -26.82
CA TRP A 83 0.70 10.31 -27.73
C TRP A 83 1.42 11.35 -28.55
N GLU A 84 2.37 12.05 -27.98
CA GLU A 84 3.17 13.02 -28.73
C GLU A 84 3.99 12.35 -29.82
N THR A 85 4.43 11.14 -29.54
CA THR A 85 5.19 10.36 -30.52
C THR A 85 4.29 9.86 -31.65
N GLU A 86 3.08 9.47 -31.32
CA GLU A 86 2.14 8.92 -32.30
C GLU A 86 1.37 10.00 -33.05
N SER A 87 1.21 11.13 -32.42
CA SER A 87 0.47 12.23 -33.02
C SER A 87 1.36 13.09 -33.89
#